data_eac5a4e537f3297644e402b95504ad24
#
_entry.id   eac5a4e537f3297644e402b95504ad24
#
_cell.length_a   1.000
_cell.length_b   1.000
_cell.length_c   1.000
_cell.angle_alpha   90.00
_cell.angle_beta   90.00
_cell.angle_gamma   90.00
#
_symmetry.space_group_name_H-M   'P 1'
#
loop_
_entity.id
_entity.type
_entity.pdbx_description
1 polymer ?
#
loop_
_entity_poly.entity_id
_entity_poly.type
_entity_poly.pdbx_seq_one_letter_code
_entity_poly.pdbx_strand_id
1 'polypeptide(L)'
;MAVLLGDKYRDAITYPMDKVGTDESTFYRALYADYTVHYAWPDNPYQPDMGDFTDVQVALNTASTISQTVTLTPTVFDEWTSTGLYAPPGKAITVKRTDSGTNVVNLRFNMLRESTRIWNTNSYSRPRYMASPSIALKPGQTYTLSTPYGGPIYLNWDAVTTGATPFTVEFSNVLDNPLLTAFDEASISAFLNDVESTASDWIDIKTPFAEIHTLKQHMINAFKDQDGNKTNGYTILDVQAYIEDLNNYLIKGNYAYAGFTGADLPPLNAEVQAFCTAFQLTNLVYDGATKNLCTDPVIHAKPKIQHINSDINAACGSLCSGNPFDSGGSIKPLDWGENHEMGHNLQRDRMKIYDDRSGE
;
A
#
# COMPACT_ATOMS: atom_id res chain seq x y z
N MET A 1 27.49 3.71 -15.61
CA MET A 1 27.71 2.50 -16.43
C MET A 1 26.73 1.38 -16.09
N ALA A 2 26.64 0.93 -14.81
CA ALA A 2 25.74 -0.15 -14.40
C ALA A 2 24.26 0.12 -14.73
N VAL A 3 23.75 1.32 -14.42
CA VAL A 3 22.37 1.73 -14.72
C VAL A 3 22.09 1.70 -16.23
N LEU A 4 22.95 2.31 -17.04
CA LEU A 4 22.79 2.31 -18.51
C LEU A 4 22.81 0.92 -19.13
N LEU A 5 23.58 0.00 -18.54
CA LEU A 5 23.59 -1.40 -18.97
C LEU A 5 22.28 -2.09 -18.55
N GLY A 6 21.78 -1.79 -17.37
CA GLY A 6 20.49 -2.27 -16.91
C GLY A 6 19.33 -1.78 -17.78
N ASP A 7 19.32 -0.51 -18.15
CA ASP A 7 18.33 0.07 -19.06
C ASP A 7 18.34 -0.62 -20.43
N LYS A 8 19.54 -0.84 -20.97
CA LYS A 8 19.69 -1.58 -22.23
C LYS A 8 19.17 -3.01 -22.15
N TYR A 9 19.38 -3.69 -21.03
CA TYR A 9 18.85 -5.05 -20.85
C TYR A 9 17.34 -5.01 -20.69
N ARG A 10 16.81 -4.06 -19.91
CA ARG A 10 15.36 -3.89 -19.65
C ARG A 10 14.60 -3.69 -20.95
N ASP A 11 15.11 -2.86 -21.85
CA ASP A 11 14.51 -2.59 -23.16
C ASP A 11 14.40 -3.84 -24.05
N ALA A 12 15.20 -4.87 -23.79
CA ALA A 12 15.24 -6.11 -24.55
C ALA A 12 14.51 -7.29 -23.89
N ILE A 13 14.00 -7.12 -22.67
CA ILE A 13 13.34 -8.20 -21.91
C ILE A 13 11.84 -8.22 -22.20
N THR A 14 11.31 -9.41 -22.44
CA THR A 14 9.87 -9.64 -22.55
C THR A 14 9.42 -10.55 -21.41
N TYR A 15 8.38 -10.18 -20.71
CA TYR A 15 7.74 -10.97 -19.67
C TYR A 15 6.42 -11.58 -20.19
N PRO A 16 5.97 -12.73 -19.67
CA PRO A 16 6.67 -13.59 -18.70
C PRO A 16 7.84 -14.35 -19.35
N MET A 17 8.87 -14.65 -18.56
CA MET A 17 9.97 -15.51 -18.98
C MET A 17 9.81 -16.90 -18.37
N ASP A 18 9.91 -17.95 -19.20
CA ASP A 18 9.95 -19.33 -18.73
C ASP A 18 11.42 -19.69 -18.41
N LYS A 19 11.66 -20.12 -17.17
CA LYS A 19 12.99 -20.56 -16.72
C LYS A 19 13.53 -21.75 -17.54
N VAL A 20 12.66 -22.60 -18.05
CA VAL A 20 13.02 -23.78 -18.85
C VAL A 20 13.26 -23.41 -20.31
N GLY A 21 12.47 -22.48 -20.86
CA GLY A 21 12.54 -22.06 -22.25
C GLY A 21 13.45 -20.85 -22.51
N THR A 22 13.80 -20.10 -21.47
CA THR A 22 14.65 -18.90 -21.58
C THR A 22 16.10 -19.27 -21.34
N ASP A 23 17.01 -18.78 -22.18
CA ASP A 23 18.44 -19.00 -21.97
C ASP A 23 18.90 -18.32 -20.66
N GLU A 24 19.89 -18.96 -20.02
CA GLU A 24 20.39 -18.52 -18.71
C GLU A 24 20.90 -17.07 -18.73
N SER A 25 21.52 -16.66 -19.83
CA SER A 25 22.06 -15.31 -19.96
C SER A 25 20.97 -14.24 -19.99
N THR A 26 19.85 -14.51 -20.64
CA THR A 26 18.69 -13.62 -20.67
C THR A 26 18.04 -13.52 -19.29
N PHE A 27 17.95 -14.63 -18.57
CA PHE A 27 17.46 -14.63 -17.19
C PHE A 27 18.32 -13.77 -16.25
N TYR A 28 19.66 -13.91 -16.33
CA TYR A 28 20.56 -13.07 -15.52
C TYR A 28 20.53 -11.60 -15.93
N ARG A 29 20.33 -11.28 -17.21
CA ARG A 29 20.13 -9.89 -17.66
C ARG A 29 18.87 -9.28 -17.09
N ALA A 30 17.77 -10.04 -16.99
CA ALA A 30 16.54 -9.59 -16.35
C ALA A 30 16.76 -9.28 -14.87
N LEU A 31 17.39 -10.18 -14.14
CA LEU A 31 17.75 -9.94 -12.74
C LEU A 31 18.62 -8.69 -12.57
N TYR A 32 19.63 -8.54 -13.42
CA TYR A 32 20.48 -7.36 -13.38
C TYR A 32 19.69 -6.07 -13.68
N ALA A 33 18.80 -6.09 -14.66
CA ALA A 33 17.93 -4.95 -14.99
C ALA A 33 17.03 -4.56 -13.82
N ASP A 34 16.45 -5.53 -13.11
CA ASP A 34 15.58 -5.27 -11.96
C ASP A 34 16.32 -4.57 -10.82
N TYR A 35 17.56 -4.93 -10.57
CA TYR A 35 18.38 -4.34 -9.50
C TYR A 35 18.98 -2.97 -9.84
N THR A 36 18.87 -2.51 -11.08
CA THR A 36 19.57 -1.32 -11.58
C THR A 36 18.64 -0.23 -12.09
N VAL A 37 17.37 -0.22 -11.69
CA VAL A 37 16.44 0.85 -12.04
C VAL A 37 16.88 2.16 -11.41
N HIS A 38 16.88 3.23 -12.18
CA HIS A 38 17.24 4.57 -11.72
C HIS A 38 16.07 5.55 -11.93
N TYR A 39 15.42 5.94 -10.87
CA TYR A 39 14.16 6.70 -10.90
C TYR A 39 14.34 8.23 -11.00
N ALA A 40 15.51 8.76 -10.70
CA ALA A 40 15.76 10.20 -10.55
C ALA A 40 17.04 10.64 -11.27
N TRP A 41 17.11 10.42 -12.58
CA TRP A 41 18.26 10.84 -13.39
C TRP A 41 17.93 12.13 -14.16
N PRO A 42 18.37 13.29 -13.69
CA PRO A 42 17.95 14.58 -14.28
C PRO A 42 18.44 14.77 -15.71
N ASP A 43 19.61 14.20 -16.08
CA ASP A 43 20.20 14.36 -17.41
C ASP A 43 19.65 13.34 -18.43
N ASN A 44 19.02 12.27 -17.96
CA ASN A 44 18.42 11.24 -18.81
C ASN A 44 17.20 10.64 -18.11
N PRO A 45 16.03 11.29 -18.17
CA PRO A 45 14.82 10.79 -17.56
C PRO A 45 14.15 9.66 -18.38
N TYR A 46 14.78 9.21 -19.47
CA TYR A 46 14.27 8.11 -20.28
C TYR A 46 14.32 6.81 -19.50
N GLN A 47 13.18 6.13 -19.51
CA GLN A 47 13.04 4.74 -19.09
C GLN A 47 12.24 4.00 -20.18
N PRO A 48 12.54 2.73 -20.47
CA PRO A 48 11.68 1.95 -21.35
C PRO A 48 10.28 1.79 -20.72
N ASP A 49 9.27 1.79 -21.57
CA ASP A 49 7.90 1.47 -21.16
C ASP A 49 7.78 -0.06 -21.04
N MET A 50 7.77 -0.55 -19.81
CA MET A 50 7.60 -1.99 -19.51
C MET A 50 6.16 -2.36 -19.20
N GLY A 51 5.24 -1.37 -19.16
CA GLY A 51 3.89 -1.56 -18.64
C GLY A 51 3.86 -1.65 -17.12
N ASP A 52 2.68 -1.84 -16.55
CA ASP A 52 2.48 -1.92 -15.10
C ASP A 52 2.22 -3.35 -14.59
N PHE A 53 2.30 -4.33 -15.48
CA PHE A 53 2.13 -5.75 -15.15
C PHE A 53 0.81 -6.09 -14.48
N THR A 54 -0.25 -5.34 -14.77
CA THR A 54 -1.62 -5.69 -14.41
C THR A 54 -2.25 -6.58 -15.48
N ASP A 55 -3.43 -7.14 -15.20
CA ASP A 55 -4.17 -7.95 -16.18
C ASP A 55 -4.71 -7.10 -17.35
N VAL A 56 -4.84 -5.79 -17.15
CA VAL A 56 -5.36 -4.86 -18.14
C VAL A 56 -4.18 -4.23 -18.90
N GLN A 57 -4.05 -4.60 -20.16
CA GLN A 57 -3.03 -4.04 -21.06
C GLN A 57 -3.52 -2.71 -21.63
N VAL A 58 -3.21 -1.60 -20.98
CA VAL A 58 -3.54 -0.25 -21.43
C VAL A 58 -2.28 0.50 -21.84
N ALA A 59 -2.35 1.29 -22.92
CA ALA A 59 -1.24 2.13 -23.33
C ALA A 59 -1.15 3.39 -22.44
N LEU A 60 -0.75 3.22 -21.20
CA LEU A 60 -0.71 4.25 -20.14
C LEU A 60 0.18 5.44 -20.51
N ASN A 61 1.25 5.20 -21.26
CA ASN A 61 2.18 6.26 -21.69
C ASN A 61 1.57 7.19 -22.77
N THR A 62 0.46 6.82 -23.41
CA THR A 62 -0.27 7.64 -24.39
C THR A 62 -1.48 8.33 -23.77
N ALA A 63 -1.86 8.00 -22.55
CA ALA A 63 -2.99 8.63 -21.86
C ALA A 63 -2.72 10.13 -21.60
N SER A 64 -3.80 10.91 -21.56
CA SER A 64 -3.73 12.34 -21.26
C SER A 64 -3.28 12.57 -19.82
N THR A 65 -2.20 13.32 -19.64
CA THR A 65 -1.65 13.63 -18.32
C THR A 65 -2.24 14.90 -17.74
N ILE A 66 -2.22 14.99 -16.43
CA ILE A 66 -2.68 16.13 -15.64
C ILE A 66 -1.53 16.76 -14.83
N SER A 67 -1.82 17.92 -14.24
CA SER A 67 -1.02 18.54 -13.18
C SER A 67 -1.89 18.70 -11.94
N GLN A 68 -1.34 18.35 -10.77
CA GLN A 68 -2.08 18.34 -9.51
C GLN A 68 -1.19 18.82 -8.37
N THR A 69 -1.79 19.53 -7.42
CA THR A 69 -1.15 19.89 -6.15
C THR A 69 -1.73 19.05 -5.01
N VAL A 70 -0.88 18.36 -4.29
CA VAL A 70 -1.23 17.54 -3.13
C VAL A 70 -0.70 18.18 -1.87
N THR A 71 -1.59 18.44 -0.90
CA THR A 71 -1.22 18.96 0.43
C THR A 71 -1.63 17.94 1.49
N LEU A 72 -0.67 17.50 2.28
CA LEU A 72 -0.85 16.49 3.32
C LEU A 72 -0.36 17.00 4.68
N THR A 73 -1.06 16.60 5.73
CA THR A 73 -0.61 16.83 7.10
C THR A 73 -0.11 15.51 7.67
N PRO A 74 1.18 15.39 8.00
CA PRO A 74 1.71 14.20 8.63
C PRO A 74 0.98 13.87 9.93
N THR A 75 0.72 12.60 10.16
CA THR A 75 0.09 12.11 11.40
C THR A 75 0.98 11.08 12.09
N VAL A 76 0.78 10.87 13.38
CA VAL A 76 1.49 9.83 14.14
C VAL A 76 1.03 8.42 13.78
N PHE A 77 -0.13 8.28 13.13
CA PHE A 77 -0.77 7.02 12.82
C PHE A 77 -0.51 6.53 11.41
N ASP A 78 0.09 7.38 10.58
CA ASP A 78 0.34 7.08 9.18
C ASP A 78 1.74 7.54 8.80
N GLU A 79 2.49 6.70 8.11
CA GLU A 79 3.86 6.99 7.68
C GLU A 79 3.93 7.27 6.18
N TRP A 80 2.87 6.90 5.45
CA TRP A 80 2.77 7.12 4.01
C TRP A 80 1.30 7.02 3.57
N THR A 81 0.99 7.64 2.43
CA THR A 81 -0.37 7.63 1.88
C THR A 81 -0.36 7.81 0.38
N SER A 82 -1.42 7.35 -0.27
CA SER A 82 -1.69 7.63 -1.68
C SER A 82 -1.85 9.12 -1.95
N THR A 83 -1.37 9.54 -3.11
CA THR A 83 -1.59 10.91 -3.61
C THR A 83 -2.84 11.04 -4.48
N GLY A 84 -3.48 9.94 -4.86
CA GLY A 84 -4.49 9.92 -5.92
C GLY A 84 -3.90 10.14 -7.31
N LEU A 85 -2.61 9.89 -7.49
CA LEU A 85 -1.91 10.09 -8.75
C LEU A 85 -1.14 8.84 -9.17
N TYR A 86 -0.94 8.71 -10.48
CA TYR A 86 -0.26 7.57 -11.08
C TYR A 86 0.86 8.05 -12.04
N ALA A 87 2.03 7.45 -11.94
CA ALA A 87 3.14 7.71 -12.85
C ALA A 87 3.04 6.79 -14.08
N PRO A 88 2.92 7.34 -15.31
CA PRO A 88 2.91 6.52 -16.52
C PRO A 88 4.23 5.79 -16.71
N PRO A 89 4.25 4.51 -17.13
CA PRO A 89 5.48 3.77 -17.36
C PRO A 89 6.33 4.42 -18.46
N GLY A 90 7.63 4.48 -18.24
CA GLY A 90 8.60 5.04 -19.20
C GLY A 90 8.55 6.54 -19.40
N LYS A 91 7.63 7.27 -18.76
CA LYS A 91 7.42 8.71 -18.96
C LYS A 91 7.97 9.53 -17.80
N ALA A 92 8.65 10.62 -18.12
CA ALA A 92 9.12 11.56 -17.12
C ALA A 92 7.97 12.36 -16.51
N ILE A 93 7.90 12.41 -15.21
CA ILE A 93 7.03 13.30 -14.43
C ILE A 93 7.86 14.40 -13.77
N THR A 94 7.23 15.53 -13.49
CA THR A 94 7.84 16.60 -12.71
C THR A 94 7.22 16.63 -11.32
N VAL A 95 8.06 16.65 -10.30
CA VAL A 95 7.67 16.72 -8.89
C VAL A 95 8.36 17.88 -8.23
N LYS A 96 7.62 18.79 -7.58
CA LYS A 96 8.16 19.94 -6.89
C LYS A 96 7.56 20.08 -5.50
N ARG A 97 8.39 20.02 -4.47
CA ARG A 97 7.97 20.36 -3.12
C ARG A 97 8.00 21.89 -2.95
N THR A 98 6.83 22.48 -2.63
CA THR A 98 6.64 23.93 -2.62
C THR A 98 6.60 24.55 -1.23
N ASP A 99 6.38 23.75 -0.18
CA ASP A 99 6.44 24.24 1.19
C ASP A 99 7.89 24.50 1.66
N SER A 100 8.03 25.19 2.78
CA SER A 100 9.31 25.47 3.45
C SER A 100 9.48 24.64 4.75
N GLY A 101 8.63 23.65 4.97
CA GLY A 101 8.64 22.83 6.18
C GLY A 101 9.89 21.98 6.33
N THR A 102 10.21 21.62 7.57
CA THR A 102 11.39 20.80 7.92
C THR A 102 11.09 19.30 7.94
N ASN A 103 9.85 18.90 7.72
CA ASN A 103 9.49 17.48 7.68
C ASN A 103 10.30 16.74 6.60
N VAL A 104 10.80 15.58 6.92
CA VAL A 104 11.33 14.67 5.91
C VAL A 104 10.15 14.14 5.10
N VAL A 105 10.17 14.37 3.81
CA VAL A 105 9.15 13.90 2.87
C VAL A 105 9.84 13.16 1.75
N ASN A 106 9.33 11.97 1.45
CA ASN A 106 9.84 11.17 0.35
C ASN A 106 8.68 10.76 -0.57
N LEU A 107 9.02 10.46 -1.81
CA LEU A 107 8.12 9.88 -2.79
C LEU A 107 8.49 8.42 -3.05
N ARG A 108 7.49 7.59 -3.30
CA ARG A 108 7.67 6.24 -3.82
C ARG A 108 6.70 5.97 -4.97
N PHE A 109 7.17 5.22 -5.96
CA PHE A 109 6.34 4.61 -6.98
C PHE A 109 6.03 3.19 -6.55
N ASN A 110 4.77 2.83 -6.57
CA ASN A 110 4.27 1.54 -6.11
C ASN A 110 4.58 1.23 -4.64
N MET A 111 3.80 0.36 -4.05
CA MET A 111 4.05 -0.24 -2.73
C MET A 111 3.98 -1.77 -2.80
N LEU A 112 4.13 -2.31 -4.00
CA LEU A 112 4.15 -3.74 -4.24
C LEU A 112 5.33 -4.39 -3.52
N ARG A 113 5.08 -5.52 -2.91
CA ARG A 113 6.12 -6.30 -2.25
C ARG A 113 6.98 -7.01 -3.28
N GLU A 114 8.22 -7.30 -2.92
CA GLU A 114 9.10 -8.14 -3.73
C GLU A 114 8.44 -9.49 -4.01
N SER A 115 8.45 -9.92 -5.26
CA SER A 115 8.09 -11.29 -5.57
C SER A 115 9.22 -12.23 -5.13
N THR A 116 8.98 -13.02 -4.08
CA THR A 116 9.92 -14.04 -3.61
C THR A 116 9.94 -15.28 -4.50
N ARG A 117 8.98 -15.40 -5.41
CA ARG A 117 8.72 -16.62 -6.17
C ARG A 117 9.59 -16.85 -7.39
N ILE A 118 10.48 -15.93 -7.74
CA ILE A 118 11.36 -16.07 -8.91
C ILE A 118 12.12 -17.40 -8.93
N TRP A 119 12.52 -17.88 -7.77
CA TRP A 119 13.31 -19.11 -7.65
C TRP A 119 12.47 -20.38 -7.48
N ASN A 120 11.23 -20.25 -7.02
CA ASN A 120 10.35 -21.38 -6.70
C ASN A 120 9.40 -21.77 -7.85
N THR A 121 9.25 -20.90 -8.84
CA THR A 121 8.45 -21.14 -10.05
C THR A 121 9.37 -21.28 -11.27
N ASN A 122 8.92 -22.02 -12.27
CA ASN A 122 9.63 -22.15 -13.53
C ASN A 122 9.47 -20.92 -14.42
N SER A 123 8.85 -19.85 -13.93
CA SER A 123 8.59 -18.64 -14.69
C SER A 123 8.96 -17.38 -13.92
N TYR A 124 9.36 -16.37 -14.66
CA TYR A 124 9.62 -15.02 -14.18
C TYR A 124 8.59 -14.09 -14.83
N SER A 125 7.44 -13.96 -14.16
CA SER A 125 6.25 -13.36 -14.76
C SER A 125 6.34 -11.84 -14.88
N ARG A 126 7.08 -11.18 -13.97
CA ARG A 126 7.27 -9.74 -13.93
C ARG A 126 8.56 -9.38 -13.19
N PRO A 127 9.04 -8.12 -13.27
CA PRO A 127 10.16 -7.65 -12.48
C PRO A 127 9.97 -7.90 -10.99
N ARG A 128 11.05 -8.24 -10.29
CA ARG A 128 11.01 -8.49 -8.85
C ARG A 128 10.75 -7.22 -8.05
N TYR A 129 11.39 -6.13 -8.43
CA TYR A 129 11.35 -4.84 -7.73
C TYR A 129 10.60 -3.81 -8.56
N MET A 130 9.28 -3.79 -8.43
CA MET A 130 8.46 -2.79 -9.11
C MET A 130 8.27 -1.53 -8.26
N ALA A 131 8.37 -1.65 -6.94
CA ALA A 131 8.35 -0.50 -6.05
C ALA A 131 9.70 0.23 -6.04
N SER A 132 9.68 1.55 -6.12
CA SER A 132 10.90 2.34 -6.00
C SER A 132 11.41 2.39 -4.56
N PRO A 133 12.71 2.65 -4.34
CA PRO A 133 13.16 3.13 -3.04
C PRO A 133 12.51 4.49 -2.73
N SER A 134 12.60 4.93 -1.47
CA SER A 134 12.20 6.27 -1.08
C SER A 134 13.08 7.33 -1.73
N ILE A 135 12.46 8.30 -2.41
CA ILE A 135 13.12 9.40 -3.12
C ILE A 135 12.87 10.68 -2.31
N ALA A 136 13.91 11.22 -1.68
CA ALA A 136 13.78 12.37 -0.80
C ALA A 136 13.39 13.64 -1.57
N LEU A 137 12.34 14.33 -1.11
CA LEU A 137 11.84 15.59 -1.65
C LEU A 137 12.25 16.75 -0.73
N LYS A 138 13.26 17.52 -1.13
CA LYS A 138 13.71 18.69 -0.38
C LYS A 138 12.83 19.91 -0.67
N PRO A 139 12.51 20.75 0.34
CA PRO A 139 11.73 21.96 0.15
C PRO A 139 12.27 22.85 -0.95
N GLY A 140 11.39 23.39 -1.80
CA GLY A 140 11.74 24.29 -2.90
C GLY A 140 12.43 23.64 -4.09
N GLN A 141 12.73 22.34 -4.07
CA GLN A 141 13.39 21.65 -5.18
C GLN A 141 12.39 21.02 -6.15
N THR A 142 12.79 21.00 -7.41
CA THR A 142 12.07 20.32 -8.49
C THR A 142 12.86 19.10 -8.93
N TYR A 143 12.17 17.99 -9.16
CA TYR A 143 12.73 16.72 -9.58
C TYR A 143 12.08 16.29 -10.90
N THR A 144 12.88 15.71 -11.79
CA THR A 144 12.38 14.94 -12.92
C THR A 144 12.54 13.46 -12.57
N LEU A 145 11.44 12.74 -12.48
CA LEU A 145 11.40 11.35 -12.07
C LEU A 145 10.76 10.50 -13.16
N SER A 146 11.14 9.25 -13.24
CA SER A 146 10.52 8.28 -14.14
C SER A 146 10.58 6.88 -13.55
N THR A 147 9.67 6.01 -13.95
CA THR A 147 9.64 4.59 -13.61
C THR A 147 9.38 3.78 -14.87
N PRO A 148 10.08 2.66 -15.10
CA PRO A 148 9.82 1.82 -16.27
C PRO A 148 8.51 1.03 -16.13
N TYR A 149 7.97 0.90 -14.90
CA TYR A 149 6.83 0.04 -14.59
C TYR A 149 5.53 0.79 -14.35
N GLY A 150 5.58 2.13 -14.34
CA GLY A 150 4.43 2.91 -13.91
C GLY A 150 4.09 2.70 -12.43
N GLY A 151 2.92 3.16 -12.02
CA GLY A 151 2.35 2.83 -10.72
C GLY A 151 1.82 4.02 -9.94
N PRO A 152 0.96 3.76 -8.95
CA PRO A 152 0.48 4.77 -8.01
C PRO A 152 1.63 5.48 -7.31
N ILE A 153 1.44 6.77 -7.04
CA ILE A 153 2.44 7.62 -6.37
C ILE A 153 2.04 7.78 -4.91
N TYR A 154 3.00 7.47 -4.02
CA TYR A 154 2.83 7.62 -2.58
C TYR A 154 3.81 8.64 -2.02
N LEU A 155 3.36 9.37 -0.99
CA LEU A 155 4.22 10.22 -0.19
C LEU A 155 4.37 9.61 1.21
N ASN A 156 5.59 9.55 1.69
CA ASN A 156 5.90 9.07 3.04
C ASN A 156 6.71 10.12 3.80
N TRP A 157 6.65 10.02 5.12
CA TRP A 157 7.31 10.95 6.03
C TRP A 157 7.85 10.21 7.26
N ASP A 158 8.82 10.80 7.90
CA ASP A 158 9.32 10.27 9.16
C ASP A 158 8.30 10.46 10.28
N ALA A 159 8.42 9.66 11.32
CA ALA A 159 7.57 9.74 12.51
C ALA A 159 7.48 11.18 13.00
N VAL A 160 6.27 11.69 13.10
CA VAL A 160 5.99 13.04 13.55
C VAL A 160 5.34 13.03 14.93
N THR A 161 5.59 14.08 15.69
CA THR A 161 4.85 14.38 16.92
C THR A 161 3.57 15.11 16.59
N THR A 162 2.65 15.20 17.55
CA THR A 162 1.42 16.00 17.41
C THR A 162 1.72 17.43 16.98
N GLY A 163 0.98 17.94 16.00
CA GLY A 163 1.14 19.32 15.51
C GLY A 163 2.09 19.48 14.32
N ALA A 164 2.33 18.41 13.55
CA ALA A 164 3.13 18.51 12.34
C ALA A 164 2.55 19.52 11.34
N THR A 165 3.44 20.28 10.71
CA THR A 165 3.07 21.24 9.68
C THR A 165 2.73 20.53 8.38
N PRO A 166 1.67 20.94 7.67
CA PRO A 166 1.38 20.43 6.33
C PRO A 166 2.56 20.63 5.37
N PHE A 167 2.73 19.73 4.43
CA PHE A 167 3.63 19.88 3.31
C PHE A 167 2.86 19.82 1.99
N THR A 168 3.42 20.42 0.95
CA THR A 168 2.76 20.56 -0.35
C THR A 168 3.70 20.15 -1.48
N VAL A 169 3.20 19.29 -2.37
CA VAL A 169 3.93 18.79 -3.53
C VAL A 169 3.10 19.02 -4.80
N GLU A 170 3.70 19.66 -5.78
CA GLU A 170 3.14 19.84 -7.13
C GLU A 170 3.65 18.72 -8.04
N PHE A 171 2.73 18.13 -8.80
CA PHE A 171 2.99 17.09 -9.79
C PHE A 171 2.58 17.56 -11.18
N SER A 172 3.33 17.17 -12.20
CA SER A 172 2.98 17.38 -13.60
C SER A 172 3.34 16.15 -14.44
N ASN A 173 2.61 15.96 -15.53
CA ASN A 173 2.71 14.77 -16.41
C ASN A 173 2.34 13.46 -15.72
N VAL A 174 1.44 13.50 -14.75
CA VAL A 174 0.90 12.33 -14.05
C VAL A 174 -0.48 11.97 -14.58
N LEU A 175 -0.94 10.74 -14.31
CA LEU A 175 -2.33 10.35 -14.53
C LEU A 175 -3.11 10.46 -13.22
N ASP A 176 -4.41 10.54 -13.34
CA ASP A 176 -5.31 10.39 -12.20
C ASP A 176 -5.32 8.94 -11.73
N ASN A 177 -5.36 8.75 -10.40
CA ASN A 177 -5.55 7.45 -9.75
C ASN A 177 -6.70 7.59 -8.75
N PRO A 178 -7.86 7.01 -9.03
CA PRO A 178 -9.04 7.20 -8.20
C PRO A 178 -8.76 6.91 -6.73
N LEU A 179 -9.09 7.87 -5.85
CA LEU A 179 -8.85 7.79 -4.41
C LEU A 179 -10.14 8.15 -3.64
N LEU A 180 -10.73 7.16 -2.99
CA LEU A 180 -11.91 7.35 -2.12
C LEU A 180 -11.47 7.68 -0.68
N THR A 181 -11.85 8.85 -0.18
CA THR A 181 -11.52 9.32 1.18
C THR A 181 -12.74 9.74 2.00
N ALA A 182 -13.91 9.91 1.35
CA ALA A 182 -15.18 10.22 1.99
C ALA A 182 -16.26 9.24 1.52
N PHE A 183 -17.17 8.84 2.41
CA PHE A 183 -18.06 7.70 2.22
C PHE A 183 -19.53 8.10 2.17
N ASP A 184 -19.82 9.38 1.95
CA ASP A 184 -21.17 9.83 1.61
C ASP A 184 -21.49 9.46 0.14
N GLU A 185 -22.80 9.46 -0.18
CA GLU A 185 -23.32 9.03 -1.48
C GLU A 185 -22.70 9.81 -2.67
N ALA A 186 -22.52 11.12 -2.50
CA ALA A 186 -21.97 11.97 -3.56
C ALA A 186 -20.49 11.67 -3.82
N SER A 187 -19.70 11.48 -2.76
CA SER A 187 -18.28 11.13 -2.86
C SER A 187 -18.06 9.75 -3.47
N ILE A 188 -18.86 8.75 -3.08
CA ILE A 188 -18.80 7.42 -3.67
C ILE A 188 -19.22 7.47 -5.14
N SER A 189 -20.28 8.20 -5.49
CA SER A 189 -20.72 8.33 -6.89
C SER A 189 -19.64 8.99 -7.76
N ALA A 190 -18.99 10.04 -7.27
CA ALA A 190 -17.88 10.68 -7.99
C ALA A 190 -16.72 9.71 -8.17
N PHE A 191 -16.29 9.03 -7.11
CA PHE A 191 -15.23 8.03 -7.16
C PHE A 191 -15.54 6.91 -8.19
N LEU A 192 -16.76 6.40 -8.22
CA LEU A 192 -17.13 5.35 -9.19
C LEU A 192 -17.07 5.84 -10.64
N ASN A 193 -17.43 7.10 -10.90
CA ASN A 193 -17.26 7.71 -12.22
C ASN A 193 -15.75 7.84 -12.59
N ASP A 194 -14.90 8.20 -11.61
CA ASP A 194 -13.46 8.28 -11.82
C ASP A 194 -12.88 6.88 -12.10
N VAL A 195 -13.33 5.85 -11.37
CA VAL A 195 -12.96 4.45 -11.61
C VAL A 195 -13.32 3.98 -13.02
N GLU A 196 -14.46 4.40 -13.56
CA GLU A 196 -14.87 4.06 -14.94
C GLU A 196 -14.03 4.78 -16.00
N SER A 197 -13.60 6.00 -15.72
CA SER A 197 -12.90 6.87 -16.68
C SER A 197 -11.37 6.81 -16.59
N THR A 198 -10.80 6.32 -15.48
CA THR A 198 -9.34 6.27 -15.31
C THR A 198 -8.68 5.33 -16.31
N ALA A 199 -7.50 5.74 -16.78
CA ALA A 199 -6.66 4.92 -17.65
C ALA A 199 -5.90 3.84 -16.89
N SER A 200 -5.60 4.04 -15.58
CA SER A 200 -4.89 3.07 -14.77
C SER A 200 -5.82 1.96 -14.29
N ASP A 201 -5.23 0.79 -13.98
CA ASP A 201 -5.97 -0.33 -13.36
C ASP A 201 -5.90 -0.28 -11.82
N TRP A 202 -5.24 0.73 -11.26
CA TRP A 202 -5.07 0.92 -9.83
C TRP A 202 -6.05 1.95 -9.27
N ILE A 203 -6.50 1.69 -8.05
CA ILE A 203 -7.37 2.57 -7.27
C ILE A 203 -7.02 2.44 -5.79
N ASP A 204 -7.31 3.51 -5.04
CA ASP A 204 -7.04 3.58 -3.62
C ASP A 204 -8.31 3.90 -2.82
N ILE A 205 -8.45 3.30 -1.64
CA ILE A 205 -9.49 3.62 -0.68
C ILE A 205 -8.83 3.90 0.67
N LYS A 206 -9.02 5.10 1.22
CA LYS A 206 -8.46 5.50 2.50
C LYS A 206 -9.55 5.70 3.53
N THR A 207 -9.50 4.92 4.60
CA THR A 207 -10.35 5.06 5.78
C THR A 207 -9.53 5.59 6.98
N PRO A 208 -10.15 5.92 8.12
CA PRO A 208 -9.42 6.29 9.34
C PRO A 208 -8.53 5.18 9.92
N PHE A 209 -8.64 3.93 9.44
CA PHE A 209 -7.95 2.77 10.01
C PHE A 209 -7.14 1.97 8.99
N ALA A 210 -7.50 2.06 7.71
CA ALA A 210 -6.85 1.31 6.64
C ALA A 210 -6.76 2.13 5.35
N GLU A 211 -5.75 1.84 4.55
CA GLU A 211 -5.62 2.33 3.19
C GLU A 211 -5.43 1.13 2.27
N ILE A 212 -6.35 0.95 1.32
CA ILE A 212 -6.33 -0.17 0.37
C ILE A 212 -5.81 0.33 -0.97
N HIS A 213 -4.83 -0.36 -1.50
CA HIS A 213 -4.22 -0.16 -2.81
C HIS A 213 -4.56 -1.39 -3.66
N THR A 214 -5.46 -1.26 -4.62
CA THR A 214 -6.06 -2.43 -5.27
C THR A 214 -6.22 -2.27 -6.76
N LEU A 215 -6.20 -3.39 -7.46
CA LEU A 215 -6.64 -3.42 -8.85
C LEU A 215 -8.15 -3.18 -8.93
N LYS A 216 -8.54 -2.40 -9.93
CA LYS A 216 -9.95 -2.04 -10.22
C LYS A 216 -10.87 -3.26 -10.19
N GLN A 217 -10.48 -4.34 -10.86
CA GLN A 217 -11.32 -5.53 -10.94
C GLN A 217 -11.46 -6.25 -9.59
N HIS A 218 -10.40 -6.27 -8.77
CA HIS A 218 -10.45 -6.86 -7.43
C HIS A 218 -11.42 -6.11 -6.53
N MET A 219 -11.41 -4.77 -6.58
CA MET A 219 -12.34 -3.95 -5.82
C MET A 219 -13.79 -4.13 -6.29
N ILE A 220 -14.04 -4.11 -7.62
CA ILE A 220 -15.36 -4.34 -8.18
C ILE A 220 -15.91 -5.70 -7.71
N ASN A 221 -15.08 -6.73 -7.70
CA ASN A 221 -15.47 -8.04 -7.21
C ASN A 221 -15.79 -8.02 -5.71
N ALA A 222 -14.99 -7.31 -4.91
CA ALA A 222 -15.24 -7.16 -3.48
C ALA A 222 -16.59 -6.47 -3.21
N PHE A 223 -16.96 -5.45 -3.97
CA PHE A 223 -18.26 -4.78 -3.84
C PHE A 223 -19.42 -5.70 -4.24
N LYS A 224 -19.29 -6.46 -5.31
CA LYS A 224 -20.34 -7.42 -5.76
C LYS A 224 -20.55 -8.57 -4.79
N ASP A 225 -19.57 -8.90 -3.97
CA ASP A 225 -19.67 -9.99 -2.99
C ASP A 225 -20.50 -9.61 -1.75
N GLN A 226 -20.84 -8.31 -1.56
CA GLN A 226 -21.53 -7.83 -0.36
C GLN A 226 -22.99 -8.32 -0.25
N ASP A 227 -23.72 -8.39 -1.35
CA ASP A 227 -25.12 -8.84 -1.36
C ASP A 227 -25.28 -10.33 -1.70
N GLY A 228 -24.19 -11.04 -1.96
CA GLY A 228 -24.20 -12.43 -2.43
C GLY A 228 -24.69 -12.59 -3.87
N ASN A 229 -24.95 -11.50 -4.58
CA ASN A 229 -25.47 -11.50 -5.94
C ASN A 229 -24.41 -11.06 -6.97
N LYS A 230 -23.41 -11.88 -7.19
CA LYS A 230 -22.25 -11.65 -8.06
C LYS A 230 -22.56 -11.30 -9.52
N THR A 231 -23.83 -11.39 -9.92
CA THR A 231 -24.23 -11.29 -11.34
C THR A 231 -24.77 -9.90 -11.73
N ASN A 232 -25.24 -9.08 -10.78
CA ASN A 232 -26.04 -7.89 -11.08
C ASN A 232 -25.32 -6.53 -10.94
N GLY A 233 -23.98 -6.52 -10.91
CA GLY A 233 -23.26 -5.29 -10.66
C GLY A 233 -23.15 -4.96 -9.16
N TYR A 234 -22.88 -3.72 -8.83
CA TYR A 234 -22.79 -3.20 -7.47
C TYR A 234 -23.43 -1.82 -7.39
N THR A 235 -23.83 -1.42 -6.19
CA THR A 235 -24.48 -0.15 -5.89
C THR A 235 -23.65 0.68 -4.93
N ILE A 236 -24.02 1.93 -4.69
CA ILE A 236 -23.41 2.77 -3.64
C ILE A 236 -23.56 2.11 -2.25
N LEU A 237 -24.69 1.44 -2.00
CA LEU A 237 -24.92 0.72 -0.74
C LEU A 237 -23.95 -0.45 -0.55
N ASP A 238 -23.60 -1.15 -1.61
CA ASP A 238 -22.60 -2.24 -1.57
C ASP A 238 -21.21 -1.69 -1.22
N VAL A 239 -20.84 -0.54 -1.78
CA VAL A 239 -19.59 0.16 -1.42
C VAL A 239 -19.58 0.56 0.05
N GLN A 240 -20.69 1.15 0.54
CA GLN A 240 -20.81 1.54 1.95
C GLN A 240 -20.73 0.33 2.87
N ALA A 241 -21.45 -0.74 2.56
CA ALA A 241 -21.40 -1.99 3.33
C ALA A 241 -19.99 -2.57 3.36
N TYR A 242 -19.28 -2.59 2.23
CA TYR A 242 -17.90 -3.04 2.16
C TYR A 242 -16.98 -2.22 3.08
N ILE A 243 -17.10 -0.90 3.07
CA ILE A 243 -16.29 -0.02 3.92
C ILE A 243 -16.64 -0.21 5.40
N GLU A 244 -17.90 -0.42 5.73
CA GLU A 244 -18.32 -0.74 7.10
C GLU A 244 -17.72 -2.06 7.58
N ASP A 245 -17.78 -3.11 6.76
CA ASP A 245 -17.20 -4.41 7.08
C ASP A 245 -15.68 -4.33 7.23
N LEU A 246 -15.00 -3.64 6.30
CA LEU A 246 -13.57 -3.40 6.39
C LEU A 246 -13.18 -2.76 7.72
N ASN A 247 -13.85 -1.65 8.06
CA ASN A 247 -13.53 -0.89 9.27
C ASN A 247 -13.94 -1.63 10.55
N ASN A 248 -15.12 -2.23 10.59
CA ASN A 248 -15.70 -2.75 11.82
C ASN A 248 -15.24 -4.17 12.13
N TYR A 249 -15.11 -5.03 11.11
CA TYR A 249 -14.72 -6.42 11.31
C TYR A 249 -13.23 -6.63 11.09
N LEU A 250 -12.70 -6.31 9.90
CA LEU A 250 -11.30 -6.61 9.61
C LEU A 250 -10.34 -5.76 10.45
N ILE A 251 -10.61 -4.48 10.66
CA ILE A 251 -9.66 -3.62 11.37
C ILE A 251 -10.03 -3.46 12.84
N LYS A 252 -11.14 -2.79 13.16
CA LYS A 252 -11.52 -2.50 14.56
C LYS A 252 -11.79 -3.76 15.38
N GLY A 253 -12.38 -4.79 14.75
CA GLY A 253 -12.63 -6.07 15.41
C GLY A 253 -11.32 -6.71 15.85
N ASN A 254 -10.34 -6.80 14.95
CA ASN A 254 -9.02 -7.33 15.28
C ASN A 254 -8.27 -6.45 16.28
N TYR A 255 -8.37 -5.10 16.19
CA TYR A 255 -7.78 -4.20 17.17
C TYR A 255 -8.37 -4.39 18.57
N ALA A 256 -9.69 -4.47 18.66
CA ALA A 256 -10.37 -4.73 19.93
C ALA A 256 -9.99 -6.08 20.53
N TYR A 257 -9.90 -7.11 19.68
CA TYR A 257 -9.47 -8.44 20.09
C TYR A 257 -8.02 -8.46 20.58
N ALA A 258 -7.14 -7.70 19.95
CA ALA A 258 -5.75 -7.54 20.37
C ALA A 258 -5.57 -6.60 21.58
N GLY A 259 -6.65 -5.98 22.07
CA GLY A 259 -6.65 -5.11 23.26
C GLY A 259 -6.25 -3.67 23.00
N PHE A 260 -6.30 -3.20 21.75
CA PHE A 260 -6.10 -1.79 21.43
C PHE A 260 -7.33 -0.96 21.80
N THR A 261 -7.10 0.24 22.33
CA THR A 261 -8.13 1.20 22.72
C THR A 261 -7.80 2.58 22.15
N GLY A 262 -8.73 3.48 22.16
CA GLY A 262 -8.54 4.86 21.70
C GLY A 262 -9.79 5.43 21.05
N ALA A 263 -9.65 6.56 20.39
CA ALA A 263 -10.74 7.16 19.66
C ALA A 263 -11.30 6.18 18.61
N ASP A 264 -12.61 6.04 18.58
CA ASP A 264 -13.35 5.17 17.66
C ASP A 264 -13.11 3.65 17.83
N LEU A 265 -12.40 3.24 18.90
CA LEU A 265 -12.27 1.83 19.28
C LEU A 265 -13.10 1.56 20.56
N PRO A 266 -13.67 0.34 20.68
CA PRO A 266 -14.39 -0.02 21.89
C PRO A 266 -13.45 -0.03 23.10
N PRO A 267 -13.95 0.28 24.30
CA PRO A 267 -13.17 0.08 25.52
C PRO A 267 -12.89 -1.42 25.73
N LEU A 268 -11.88 -1.73 26.55
CA LEU A 268 -11.64 -3.12 26.95
C LEU A 268 -12.93 -3.74 27.51
N ASN A 269 -13.22 -4.97 27.10
CA ASN A 269 -14.42 -5.67 27.51
C ASN A 269 -14.42 -5.97 29.02
N ALA A 270 -15.59 -6.28 29.59
CA ALA A 270 -15.75 -6.49 31.03
C ALA A 270 -14.92 -7.66 31.57
N GLU A 271 -14.70 -8.70 30.76
CA GLU A 271 -13.90 -9.88 31.16
C GLU A 271 -12.42 -9.52 31.29
N VAL A 272 -11.87 -8.74 30.36
CA VAL A 272 -10.50 -8.22 30.43
C VAL A 272 -10.36 -7.28 31.63
N GLN A 273 -11.34 -6.41 31.91
CA GLN A 273 -11.32 -5.53 33.09
C GLN A 273 -11.37 -6.34 34.39
N ALA A 274 -12.19 -7.40 34.47
CA ALA A 274 -12.24 -8.30 35.61
C ALA A 274 -10.92 -9.03 35.81
N PHE A 275 -10.28 -9.50 34.74
CA PHE A 275 -8.93 -10.09 34.76
C PHE A 275 -7.91 -9.10 35.30
N CYS A 276 -7.91 -7.87 34.81
CA CYS A 276 -7.02 -6.81 35.27
C CYS A 276 -7.13 -6.56 36.79
N THR A 277 -8.35 -6.56 37.29
CA THR A 277 -8.63 -6.38 38.72
C THR A 277 -8.16 -7.58 39.54
N ALA A 278 -8.50 -8.80 39.08
CA ALA A 278 -8.14 -10.04 39.76
C ALA A 278 -6.61 -10.24 39.89
N PHE A 279 -5.86 -9.83 38.88
CA PHE A 279 -4.40 -9.93 38.86
C PHE A 279 -3.69 -8.65 39.35
N GLN A 280 -4.41 -7.69 39.91
CA GLN A 280 -3.89 -6.41 40.43
C GLN A 280 -3.07 -5.61 39.44
N LEU A 281 -3.36 -5.74 38.14
CA LEU A 281 -2.65 -5.05 37.07
C LEU A 281 -3.00 -3.55 37.00
N THR A 282 -4.01 -3.12 37.73
CA THR A 282 -4.48 -1.72 37.79
C THR A 282 -3.58 -0.80 38.62
N ASN A 283 -2.74 -1.36 39.50
CA ASN A 283 -1.87 -0.61 40.43
C ASN A 283 -0.46 -1.14 40.43
N LEU A 284 0.07 -1.54 39.33
CA LEU A 284 1.43 -2.06 39.22
C LEU A 284 2.46 -0.93 39.35
N VAL A 285 3.41 -1.09 40.24
CA VAL A 285 4.57 -0.19 40.31
C VAL A 285 5.59 -0.66 39.28
N TYR A 286 5.75 0.12 38.23
CA TYR A 286 6.72 -0.14 37.17
C TYR A 286 7.54 1.12 36.93
N ASP A 287 8.85 1.00 36.95
CA ASP A 287 9.80 2.10 36.75
C ASP A 287 9.53 3.31 37.67
N GLY A 288 9.25 3.01 38.97
CA GLY A 288 9.00 4.02 39.99
C GLY A 288 7.65 4.75 39.93
N ALA A 289 6.80 4.39 38.99
CA ALA A 289 5.44 4.95 38.83
C ALA A 289 4.36 3.87 38.98
N THR A 290 3.25 4.22 39.61
CA THR A 290 2.06 3.35 39.62
C THR A 290 1.37 3.44 38.28
N LYS A 291 1.25 2.34 37.59
CA LYS A 291 0.62 2.23 36.27
C LYS A 291 -0.58 1.29 36.30
N ASN A 292 -1.61 1.66 35.57
CA ASN A 292 -2.69 0.75 35.23
C ASN A 292 -2.40 0.11 33.87
N LEU A 293 -1.84 -1.09 33.87
CA LEU A 293 -1.45 -1.76 32.62
C LEU A 293 -2.63 -2.07 31.70
N CYS A 294 -3.85 -2.07 32.21
CA CYS A 294 -5.05 -2.34 31.42
C CYS A 294 -5.63 -1.12 30.74
N THR A 295 -5.17 0.07 31.11
CA THR A 295 -5.61 1.33 30.50
C THR A 295 -4.43 2.23 30.11
N ASP A 296 -3.20 1.74 30.22
CA ASP A 296 -2.02 2.50 29.83
C ASP A 296 -2.07 2.81 28.32
N PRO A 297 -2.17 4.09 27.96
CA PRO A 297 -2.31 4.47 26.55
C PRO A 297 -1.10 4.09 25.69
N VAL A 298 0.07 3.86 26.29
CA VAL A 298 1.25 3.40 25.57
C VAL A 298 1.14 1.93 25.18
N ILE A 299 0.52 1.11 26.06
CA ILE A 299 0.32 -0.33 25.82
C ILE A 299 -0.84 -0.57 24.85
N HIS A 300 -1.90 0.22 25.00
CA HIS A 300 -3.16 0.03 24.29
C HIS A 300 -3.40 1.05 23.17
N ALA A 301 -2.39 1.85 22.83
CA ALA A 301 -2.50 2.77 21.69
C ALA A 301 -2.83 2.01 20.42
N LYS A 302 -3.81 2.51 19.66
CA LYS A 302 -4.13 1.92 18.37
C LYS A 302 -2.87 1.92 17.49
N PRO A 303 -2.64 0.85 16.72
CA PRO A 303 -1.52 0.79 15.79
C PRO A 303 -1.68 1.81 14.66
N LYS A 304 -0.63 1.95 13.87
CA LYS A 304 -0.65 2.75 12.63
C LYS A 304 -1.72 2.24 11.67
N ILE A 305 -2.10 3.09 10.71
CA ILE A 305 -2.99 2.71 9.62
C ILE A 305 -2.46 1.44 8.95
N GLN A 306 -3.36 0.50 8.70
CA GLN A 306 -3.03 -0.74 8.01
C GLN A 306 -3.12 -0.52 6.51
N HIS A 307 -2.01 -0.68 5.82
CA HIS A 307 -2.00 -0.66 4.36
C HIS A 307 -2.22 -2.06 3.81
N ILE A 308 -3.04 -2.18 2.80
CA ILE A 308 -3.44 -3.45 2.18
C ILE A 308 -3.24 -3.32 0.68
N ASN A 309 -2.33 -4.10 0.11
CA ASN A 309 -2.17 -4.23 -1.34
C ASN A 309 -3.01 -5.39 -1.86
N SER A 310 -3.70 -5.19 -2.97
CA SER A 310 -4.39 -6.24 -3.68
C SER A 310 -4.05 -6.17 -5.17
N ASP A 311 -3.11 -7.01 -5.58
CA ASP A 311 -2.64 -7.10 -6.95
C ASP A 311 -2.74 -8.54 -7.49
N ILE A 312 -2.29 -8.83 -8.71
CA ILE A 312 -2.36 -10.18 -9.31
C ILE A 312 -1.40 -11.19 -8.66
N ASN A 313 -0.46 -10.73 -7.84
CA ASN A 313 0.55 -11.57 -7.21
C ASN A 313 0.80 -11.15 -5.77
N ALA A 314 0.37 -11.95 -4.81
CA ALA A 314 0.85 -11.80 -3.45
C ALA A 314 2.25 -12.40 -3.27
N ALA A 315 3.08 -11.79 -2.42
CA ALA A 315 4.46 -12.19 -2.19
C ALA A 315 4.58 -13.62 -1.65
N CYS A 316 3.65 -14.08 -0.79
CA CYS A 316 3.66 -15.42 -0.18
C CYS A 316 2.70 -16.42 -0.84
N GLY A 317 2.00 -16.02 -1.87
CA GLY A 317 1.04 -16.90 -2.53
C GLY A 317 -0.29 -16.25 -2.78
N SER A 318 -1.26 -16.40 -1.89
CA SER A 318 -2.57 -15.77 -1.97
C SER A 318 -2.70 -14.58 -1.03
N LEU A 319 -2.17 -14.68 0.18
CA LEU A 319 -2.20 -13.67 1.22
C LEU A 319 -0.86 -13.65 1.96
N CYS A 320 -0.43 -12.46 2.42
CA CYS A 320 0.77 -12.27 3.23
C CYS A 320 0.54 -11.20 4.28
N SER A 321 0.87 -11.50 5.53
CA SER A 321 0.93 -10.49 6.59
C SER A 321 2.02 -9.43 6.33
N GLY A 322 1.91 -8.30 6.98
CA GLY A 322 2.82 -7.16 6.87
C GLY A 322 2.08 -5.84 6.80
N ASN A 323 2.82 -4.75 6.64
CA ASN A 323 2.27 -3.44 6.34
C ASN A 323 3.08 -2.82 5.19
N PRO A 324 2.60 -2.95 3.95
CA PRO A 324 1.27 -3.43 3.56
C PRO A 324 1.07 -4.94 3.77
N PHE A 325 -0.13 -5.31 4.16
CA PHE A 325 -0.69 -6.64 3.99
C PHE A 325 -0.90 -6.87 2.49
N ASP A 326 -0.65 -8.08 1.98
CA ASP A 326 -0.55 -8.33 0.55
C ASP A 326 -1.50 -9.46 0.13
N SER A 327 -2.34 -9.21 -0.87
CA SER A 327 -3.31 -10.17 -1.41
C SER A 327 -3.19 -10.31 -2.92
N GLY A 328 -3.30 -11.53 -3.41
CA GLY A 328 -3.39 -11.83 -4.85
C GLY A 328 -4.83 -11.83 -5.38
N GLY A 329 -5.78 -11.23 -4.69
CA GLY A 329 -7.19 -11.18 -5.08
C GLY A 329 -7.98 -10.14 -4.30
N SER A 330 -9.30 -10.15 -4.47
CA SER A 330 -10.21 -9.24 -3.77
C SER A 330 -10.07 -9.37 -2.25
N ILE A 331 -10.00 -8.23 -1.56
CA ILE A 331 -10.00 -8.21 -0.10
C ILE A 331 -11.42 -8.47 0.41
N LYS A 332 -11.56 -9.45 1.28
CA LYS A 332 -12.84 -9.89 1.84
C LYS A 332 -12.83 -9.72 3.36
N PRO A 333 -13.37 -8.62 3.87
CA PRO A 333 -13.27 -8.25 5.29
C PRO A 333 -13.79 -9.29 6.28
N LEU A 334 -14.73 -10.13 5.86
CA LEU A 334 -15.37 -11.15 6.69
C LEU A 334 -14.73 -12.55 6.57
N ASP A 335 -13.83 -12.75 5.60
CA ASP A 335 -13.20 -14.06 5.37
C ASP A 335 -12.10 -14.35 6.41
N TRP A 336 -11.87 -15.63 6.63
CA TRP A 336 -10.87 -16.11 7.58
C TRP A 336 -9.44 -15.66 7.20
N GLY A 337 -9.12 -15.66 5.91
CA GLY A 337 -7.77 -15.38 5.41
C GLY A 337 -7.28 -13.99 5.81
N GLU A 338 -8.05 -12.96 5.50
CA GLU A 338 -7.72 -11.57 5.82
C GLU A 338 -7.64 -11.33 7.32
N ASN A 339 -8.55 -11.92 8.10
CA ASN A 339 -8.52 -11.83 9.56
C ASN A 339 -7.31 -12.58 10.16
N HIS A 340 -6.88 -13.69 9.57
CA HIS A 340 -5.69 -14.44 9.95
C HIS A 340 -4.41 -13.60 9.74
N GLU A 341 -4.25 -13.01 8.56
CA GLU A 341 -3.08 -12.17 8.26
C GLU A 341 -3.06 -10.88 9.08
N MET A 342 -4.23 -10.30 9.35
CA MET A 342 -4.34 -9.17 10.26
C MET A 342 -3.92 -9.57 11.69
N GLY A 343 -4.26 -10.77 12.12
CA GLY A 343 -3.80 -11.34 13.38
C GLY A 343 -2.28 -11.39 13.48
N HIS A 344 -1.59 -11.81 12.41
CA HIS A 344 -0.12 -11.79 12.34
C HIS A 344 0.44 -10.37 12.45
N ASN A 345 -0.19 -9.37 11.80
CA ASN A 345 0.23 -7.97 11.88
C ASN A 345 0.15 -7.41 13.30
N LEU A 346 -0.80 -7.87 14.10
CA LEU A 346 -1.04 -7.40 15.46
C LEU A 346 -0.32 -8.25 16.51
N GLN A 347 0.19 -9.41 16.14
CA GLN A 347 0.89 -10.32 17.06
C GLN A 347 2.23 -9.71 17.45
N ARG A 348 2.46 -9.58 18.77
CA ARG A 348 3.74 -9.12 19.30
C ARG A 348 4.81 -10.20 19.11
N ASP A 349 6.05 -9.79 18.84
CA ASP A 349 7.17 -10.71 18.57
C ASP A 349 7.38 -11.75 19.65
N ARG A 350 7.14 -11.41 20.92
CA ARG A 350 7.24 -12.36 22.05
C ARG A 350 6.18 -13.46 22.02
N MET A 351 5.12 -13.29 21.26
CA MET A 351 4.02 -14.27 21.11
C MET A 351 4.12 -15.06 19.82
N LYS A 352 5.07 -14.71 18.95
CA LYS A 352 5.34 -15.47 17.73
C LYS A 352 6.09 -16.74 18.11
N ILE A 353 5.48 -17.88 17.84
CA ILE A 353 6.12 -19.19 17.98
C ILE A 353 6.70 -19.51 16.61
N TYR A 354 8.02 -19.42 16.50
CA TYR A 354 8.72 -19.85 15.28
C TYR A 354 8.91 -21.37 15.35
N ASP A 355 8.36 -22.09 14.40
CA ASP A 355 8.70 -23.49 14.19
C ASP A 355 9.87 -23.55 13.21
N ASP A 356 11.08 -23.71 13.72
CA ASP A 356 12.31 -23.82 12.92
C ASP A 356 12.27 -24.99 11.91
N ARG A 357 11.28 -25.88 12.02
CA ARG A 357 11.11 -27.03 11.14
C ARG A 357 10.31 -26.72 9.89
N SER A 358 9.53 -25.64 9.86
CA SER A 358 8.71 -25.28 8.70
C SER A 358 9.44 -24.41 7.68
N GLY A 359 10.51 -23.72 8.05
CA GLY A 359 11.22 -22.80 7.18
C GLY A 359 10.41 -21.54 6.81
N GLU A 360 9.32 -21.24 7.53
CA GLU A 360 8.48 -20.06 7.38
C GLU A 360 8.72 -19.03 8.48
#